data_b40a024f99ada931d7429a174d28d5e1
#
_entry.id   b40a024f99ada931d7429a174d28d5e1
#
_cell.length_a   1.000
_cell.length_b   1.000
_cell.length_c   1.000
_cell.angle_alpha   90.00
_cell.angle_beta   90.00
_cell.angle_gamma   90.00
#
_symmetry.space_group_name_H-M   'P 1'
#
loop_
_entity.id
_entity.type
_entity.pdbx_description
1 polymer ?
#
loop_
_entity_poly.entity_id
_entity_poly.type
_entity_poly.pdbx_seq_one_letter_code
_entity_poly.pdbx_strand_id
1 'polypeptide(L)'
;MTFVVVPQWQGSPSSRAMRLADGAEAIRTDLPSASTRVVPVPLEAGDEQGTGIARFGSIQAVRERLADALEGLPDTAIVIGGDCAVSAAAVVHVADPGLALVWFDAHPDLNTPTTSPSGTYAGMVLAALLEEGAVDPSRVVLAGTREWDAAEEDMAREKGVATITVGQLADAAAVADAVVASGATRVYVHIDLDVLDPAEFEGLLEPIPFGVQTTQLVATIRELLGRLPLAGATIASFAPESPEKAVDDAPTILRLIAALRG
;
A
#
# COMPACT_ATOMS: atom_id res chain seq x y z
N MET A 1 2.66 -18.91 1.52
CA MET A 1 2.55 -17.47 1.23
C MET A 1 2.95 -17.22 -0.21
N THR A 2 2.09 -16.61 -0.99
CA THR A 2 2.28 -16.38 -2.43
C THR A 2 2.56 -14.90 -2.68
N PHE A 3 3.50 -14.60 -3.57
CA PHE A 3 3.76 -13.23 -4.02
C PHE A 3 3.02 -12.98 -5.34
N VAL A 4 2.37 -11.82 -5.44
CA VAL A 4 1.68 -11.39 -6.66
C VAL A 4 2.26 -10.04 -7.08
N VAL A 5 3.04 -10.03 -8.15
CA VAL A 5 3.74 -8.83 -8.64
C VAL A 5 2.87 -8.13 -9.67
N VAL A 6 2.65 -6.85 -9.45
CA VAL A 6 1.75 -6.00 -10.26
C VAL A 6 2.50 -4.71 -10.63
N PRO A 7 3.22 -4.66 -11.76
CA PRO A 7 4.03 -3.51 -12.14
C PRO A 7 3.17 -2.33 -12.68
N GLN A 8 2.15 -1.94 -11.91
CA GLN A 8 1.22 -0.87 -12.26
C GLN A 8 1.83 0.50 -11.98
N TRP A 9 1.62 1.44 -12.87
CA TRP A 9 2.09 2.82 -12.76
C TRP A 9 1.00 3.86 -13.03
N GLN A 10 -0.13 3.43 -13.53
CA GLN A 10 -1.19 4.30 -14.04
C GLN A 10 -1.89 5.10 -12.94
N GLY A 11 -1.84 4.65 -11.68
CA GLY A 11 -2.41 5.36 -10.53
C GLY A 11 -1.59 6.54 -10.04
N SER A 12 -0.29 6.60 -10.36
CA SER A 12 0.62 7.64 -9.86
C SER A 12 0.49 8.97 -10.61
N PRO A 13 0.59 10.13 -9.91
CA PRO A 13 0.63 11.46 -10.53
C PRO A 13 1.98 11.79 -11.20
N SER A 14 3.02 11.06 -10.86
CA SER A 14 4.39 11.37 -11.27
C SER A 14 4.61 11.24 -12.78
N SER A 15 5.33 12.19 -13.36
CA SER A 15 5.81 12.08 -14.77
C SER A 15 6.83 10.95 -14.96
N ARG A 16 7.39 10.42 -13.88
CA ARG A 16 8.33 9.30 -13.84
C ARG A 16 7.69 8.00 -13.35
N ALA A 17 6.36 7.91 -13.37
CA ALA A 17 5.59 6.77 -12.85
C ALA A 17 6.05 5.40 -13.38
N MET A 18 6.61 5.33 -14.61
CA MET A 18 7.16 4.08 -15.16
C MET A 18 8.24 3.45 -14.28
N ARG A 19 8.94 4.21 -13.43
CA ARG A 19 9.90 3.66 -12.46
C ARG A 19 9.25 2.73 -11.44
N LEU A 20 7.95 2.88 -11.18
CA LEU A 20 7.20 1.96 -10.32
C LEU A 20 7.13 0.55 -10.91
N ALA A 21 6.99 0.47 -12.25
CA ALA A 21 7.05 -0.82 -12.94
C ALA A 21 8.45 -1.44 -12.85
N ASP A 22 9.49 -0.62 -13.03
CA ASP A 22 10.88 -1.07 -12.89
C ASP A 22 11.17 -1.53 -11.45
N GLY A 23 10.64 -0.83 -10.45
CA GLY A 23 10.78 -1.18 -9.04
C GLY A 23 10.10 -2.50 -8.68
N ALA A 24 8.86 -2.70 -9.12
CA ALA A 24 8.14 -3.96 -8.91
C ALA A 24 8.89 -5.13 -9.56
N GLU A 25 9.45 -4.94 -10.75
CA GLU A 25 10.25 -5.94 -11.44
C GLU A 25 11.59 -6.20 -10.74
N ALA A 26 12.24 -5.18 -10.18
CA ALA A 26 13.46 -5.35 -9.40
C ALA A 26 13.20 -6.22 -8.15
N ILE A 27 12.13 -5.95 -7.39
CA ILE A 27 11.74 -6.79 -6.25
C ILE A 27 11.47 -8.22 -6.70
N ARG A 28 10.78 -8.41 -7.83
CA ARG A 28 10.44 -9.74 -8.36
C ARG A 28 11.66 -10.63 -8.54
N THR A 29 12.80 -10.07 -8.92
CA THR A 29 14.02 -10.87 -9.15
C THR A 29 14.57 -11.52 -7.87
N ASP A 30 14.26 -10.98 -6.70
CA ASP A 30 14.68 -11.48 -5.39
C ASP A 30 13.64 -12.44 -4.76
N LEU A 31 12.47 -12.62 -5.40
CA LEU A 31 11.42 -13.48 -4.89
C LEU A 31 11.55 -14.92 -5.40
N PRO A 32 11.10 -15.92 -4.60
CA PRO A 32 11.11 -17.32 -5.03
C PRO A 32 10.18 -17.54 -6.23
N SER A 33 10.71 -17.88 -7.38
CA SER A 33 9.93 -18.02 -8.63
C SER A 33 8.77 -19.01 -8.54
N ALA A 34 8.92 -20.08 -7.74
CA ALA A 34 7.88 -21.11 -7.55
C ALA A 34 6.63 -20.59 -6.82
N SER A 35 6.74 -19.52 -6.05
CA SER A 35 5.64 -18.90 -5.30
C SER A 35 5.34 -17.46 -5.75
N THR A 36 5.81 -17.07 -6.92
CA THR A 36 5.60 -15.73 -7.48
C THR A 36 4.75 -15.80 -8.74
N ARG A 37 3.72 -14.97 -8.81
CA ARG A 37 2.88 -14.73 -10.00
C ARG A 37 3.06 -13.30 -10.45
N VAL A 38 2.93 -13.04 -11.75
CA VAL A 38 2.98 -11.67 -12.30
C VAL A 38 1.64 -11.38 -12.97
N VAL A 39 1.04 -10.26 -12.61
CA VAL A 39 -0.16 -9.74 -13.25
C VAL A 39 0.24 -8.86 -14.42
N PRO A 40 -0.24 -9.13 -15.65
CA PRO A 40 0.08 -8.30 -16.80
C PRO A 40 -0.62 -6.94 -16.69
N VAL A 41 0.17 -5.86 -16.85
CA VAL A 41 -0.29 -4.48 -16.82
C VAL A 41 -0.34 -3.95 -18.26
N PRO A 42 -1.40 -3.20 -18.66
CA PRO A 42 -1.44 -2.53 -19.96
C PRO A 42 -0.26 -1.58 -20.16
N LEU A 43 0.29 -1.54 -21.36
CA LEU A 43 1.32 -0.55 -21.72
C LEU A 43 0.71 0.84 -21.93
N GLU A 44 -0.55 0.88 -22.31
CA GLU A 44 -1.30 2.10 -22.54
C GLU A 44 -1.63 2.79 -21.21
N ALA A 45 -1.63 4.11 -21.25
CA ALA A 45 -2.06 4.90 -20.09
C ALA A 45 -3.56 4.71 -19.79
N GLY A 46 -4.38 4.51 -20.80
CA GLY A 46 -5.84 4.49 -20.69
C GLY A 46 -6.45 5.89 -20.60
N ASP A 47 -7.76 5.94 -20.50
CA ASP A 47 -8.55 7.16 -20.39
C ASP A 47 -9.30 7.23 -19.05
N GLU A 48 -9.93 8.35 -18.77
CA GLU A 48 -10.69 8.59 -17.52
C GLU A 48 -12.09 7.97 -17.50
N GLN A 49 -12.61 7.53 -18.63
CA GLN A 49 -13.96 6.96 -18.80
C GLN A 49 -15.11 7.80 -18.17
N GLY A 50 -14.91 9.12 -18.09
CA GLY A 50 -15.88 10.04 -17.49
C GLY A 50 -15.97 9.99 -15.97
N THR A 51 -15.05 9.33 -15.30
CA THR A 51 -15.01 9.22 -13.82
C THR A 51 -14.34 10.39 -13.12
N GLY A 52 -13.58 11.20 -13.86
CA GLY A 52 -12.68 12.22 -13.30
C GLY A 52 -11.38 11.64 -12.72
N ILE A 53 -11.14 10.34 -12.89
CA ILE A 53 -9.92 9.66 -12.47
C ILE A 53 -9.04 9.42 -13.69
N ALA A 54 -7.83 9.98 -13.67
CA ALA A 54 -6.88 9.81 -14.77
C ALA A 54 -6.55 8.32 -14.99
N ARG A 55 -6.53 7.89 -16.25
CA ARG A 55 -6.11 6.52 -16.68
C ARG A 55 -7.00 5.40 -16.08
N PHE A 56 -8.22 5.71 -15.69
CA PHE A 56 -9.14 4.80 -15.00
C PHE A 56 -9.34 3.47 -15.74
N GLY A 57 -9.47 3.49 -17.06
CA GLY A 57 -9.66 2.28 -17.85
C GLY A 57 -8.52 1.25 -17.69
N SER A 58 -7.27 1.71 -17.65
CA SER A 58 -6.13 0.82 -17.41
C SER A 58 -6.07 0.33 -15.95
N ILE A 59 -6.38 1.20 -14.99
CA ILE A 59 -6.44 0.84 -13.56
C ILE A 59 -7.48 -0.26 -13.33
N GLN A 60 -8.68 -0.11 -13.90
CA GLN A 60 -9.74 -1.12 -13.80
C GLN A 60 -9.33 -2.46 -14.41
N ALA A 61 -8.70 -2.44 -15.59
CA ALA A 61 -8.21 -3.67 -16.22
C ALA A 61 -7.17 -4.40 -15.36
N VAL A 62 -6.30 -3.66 -14.66
CA VAL A 62 -5.34 -4.25 -13.71
C VAL A 62 -6.05 -4.77 -12.47
N ARG A 63 -7.02 -4.02 -11.92
CA ARG A 63 -7.83 -4.43 -10.76
C ARG A 63 -8.53 -5.77 -11.01
N GLU A 64 -9.15 -5.94 -12.18
CA GLU A 64 -9.82 -7.18 -12.57
C GLU A 64 -8.82 -8.35 -12.69
N ARG A 65 -7.69 -8.14 -13.39
CA ARG A 65 -6.64 -9.17 -13.53
C ARG A 65 -6.02 -9.58 -12.21
N LEU A 66 -5.84 -8.61 -11.30
CA LEU A 66 -5.34 -8.89 -9.97
C LEU A 66 -6.35 -9.69 -9.14
N ALA A 67 -7.64 -9.33 -9.20
CA ALA A 67 -8.70 -10.09 -8.55
C ALA A 67 -8.71 -11.55 -9.03
N ASP A 68 -8.66 -11.77 -10.35
CA ASP A 68 -8.56 -13.12 -10.94
C ASP A 68 -7.30 -13.89 -10.47
N ALA A 69 -6.17 -13.19 -10.36
CA ALA A 69 -4.91 -13.79 -9.92
C ALA A 69 -4.91 -14.18 -8.43
N LEU A 70 -5.69 -13.49 -7.62
CA LEU A 70 -5.87 -13.75 -6.19
C LEU A 70 -6.86 -14.88 -5.94
N GLU A 71 -7.85 -15.09 -6.84
CA GLU A 71 -8.80 -16.18 -6.71
C GLU A 71 -8.09 -17.55 -6.69
N GLY A 72 -8.51 -18.38 -5.74
CA GLY A 72 -7.99 -19.74 -5.59
C GLY A 72 -6.53 -19.84 -5.14
N LEU A 73 -5.94 -18.77 -4.60
CA LEU A 73 -4.66 -18.87 -3.90
C LEU A 73 -4.82 -19.72 -2.64
N PRO A 74 -3.90 -20.68 -2.40
CA PRO A 74 -4.02 -21.60 -1.27
C PRO A 74 -3.65 -20.96 0.07
N ASP A 75 -3.07 -19.77 0.04
CA ASP A 75 -2.47 -19.13 1.21
C ASP A 75 -2.49 -17.60 1.10
N THR A 76 -2.07 -16.93 2.19
CA THR A 76 -1.96 -15.47 2.27
C THR A 76 -1.10 -14.91 1.14
N ALA A 77 -1.60 -13.88 0.44
CA ALA A 77 -0.90 -13.18 -0.61
C ALA A 77 -0.14 -11.95 -0.07
N ILE A 78 1.07 -11.74 -0.58
CA ILE A 78 1.75 -10.44 -0.53
C ILE A 78 1.77 -9.89 -1.95
N VAL A 79 1.07 -8.77 -2.16
CA VAL A 79 1.09 -8.04 -3.43
C VAL A 79 2.31 -7.13 -3.44
N ILE A 80 3.09 -7.23 -4.51
CA ILE A 80 4.22 -6.35 -4.75
C ILE A 80 3.80 -5.42 -5.88
N GLY A 81 3.55 -4.19 -5.52
CA GLY A 81 2.97 -3.22 -6.43
C GLY A 81 3.96 -2.37 -7.17
N GLY A 82 3.41 -1.63 -8.06
CA GLY A 82 3.79 -0.34 -8.51
C GLY A 82 3.21 0.73 -7.59
N ASP A 83 2.11 1.39 -7.97
CA ASP A 83 1.43 2.40 -7.12
C ASP A 83 0.41 1.78 -6.15
N CYS A 84 -0.12 2.58 -5.21
CA CYS A 84 -1.06 2.17 -4.17
C CYS A 84 -2.37 1.57 -4.70
N ALA A 85 -2.75 1.85 -5.97
CA ALA A 85 -3.99 1.36 -6.57
C ALA A 85 -4.10 -0.18 -6.59
N VAL A 86 -2.98 -0.90 -6.57
CA VAL A 86 -2.98 -2.37 -6.51
C VAL A 86 -3.61 -2.92 -5.23
N SER A 87 -3.64 -2.12 -4.16
CA SER A 87 -4.27 -2.52 -2.89
C SER A 87 -5.78 -2.65 -2.99
N ALA A 88 -6.43 -1.96 -3.91
CA ALA A 88 -7.90 -1.99 -4.02
C ALA A 88 -8.44 -3.42 -4.21
N ALA A 89 -7.95 -4.17 -5.20
CA ALA A 89 -8.37 -5.55 -5.42
C ALA A 89 -7.93 -6.48 -4.28
N ALA A 90 -6.73 -6.27 -3.74
CA ALA A 90 -6.15 -7.14 -2.74
C ALA A 90 -6.88 -7.06 -1.37
N VAL A 91 -7.28 -5.84 -0.95
CA VAL A 91 -8.08 -5.64 0.27
C VAL A 91 -9.48 -6.21 0.09
N VAL A 92 -10.15 -5.93 -1.06
CA VAL A 92 -11.48 -6.47 -1.36
C VAL A 92 -11.49 -7.99 -1.37
N HIS A 93 -10.44 -8.63 -1.89
CA HIS A 93 -10.31 -10.10 -1.91
C HIS A 93 -10.38 -10.74 -0.51
N VAL A 94 -9.87 -10.08 0.51
CA VAL A 94 -9.84 -10.60 1.89
C VAL A 94 -10.86 -9.92 2.82
N ALA A 95 -11.73 -9.05 2.26
CA ALA A 95 -12.70 -8.29 3.04
C ALA A 95 -13.66 -9.18 3.82
N ASP A 96 -13.75 -8.96 5.11
CA ASP A 96 -14.73 -9.57 6.01
C ASP A 96 -14.98 -8.66 7.23
N PRO A 97 -16.05 -8.91 8.02
CA PRO A 97 -16.38 -8.07 9.17
C PRO A 97 -15.31 -8.02 10.28
N GLY A 98 -14.33 -8.93 10.26
CA GLY A 98 -13.24 -8.99 11.23
C GLY A 98 -11.95 -8.31 10.77
N LEU A 99 -11.90 -7.84 9.53
CA LEU A 99 -10.71 -7.25 8.94
C LEU A 99 -10.41 -5.86 9.51
N ALA A 100 -9.16 -5.64 9.94
CA ALA A 100 -8.57 -4.31 10.06
C ALA A 100 -7.66 -4.03 8.87
N LEU A 101 -7.49 -2.74 8.54
CA LEU A 101 -6.57 -2.26 7.52
C LEU A 101 -5.58 -1.30 8.17
N VAL A 102 -4.29 -1.65 8.15
CA VAL A 102 -3.21 -0.74 8.53
C VAL A 102 -2.57 -0.20 7.27
N TRP A 103 -2.57 1.12 7.14
CA TRP A 103 -2.06 1.88 6.00
C TRP A 103 -0.79 2.61 6.44
N PHE A 104 0.38 2.01 6.19
CA PHE A 104 1.67 2.65 6.39
C PHE A 104 2.02 3.45 5.15
N ASP A 105 1.97 4.77 5.27
CA ASP A 105 2.10 5.68 4.14
C ASP A 105 2.41 7.10 4.64
N ALA A 106 3.16 7.88 3.87
CA ALA A 106 3.31 9.31 4.11
C ALA A 106 2.01 10.08 3.84
N HIS A 107 1.16 9.54 2.97
CA HIS A 107 -0.11 10.12 2.53
C HIS A 107 -1.30 9.31 3.09
N PRO A 108 -2.49 9.89 3.22
CA PRO A 108 -3.68 9.15 3.70
C PRO A 108 -4.44 8.42 2.60
N ASP A 109 -4.25 8.77 1.32
CA ASP A 109 -4.97 8.25 0.14
C ASP A 109 -6.51 8.35 0.26
N LEU A 110 -6.97 9.40 0.92
CA LEU A 110 -8.38 9.68 1.21
C LEU A 110 -9.02 10.73 0.30
N ASN A 111 -8.33 11.15 -0.76
CA ASN A 111 -8.92 12.01 -1.76
C ASN A 111 -10.03 11.28 -2.54
N THR A 112 -10.89 12.05 -3.17
CA THR A 112 -11.96 11.58 -4.07
C THR A 112 -11.77 12.21 -5.45
N PRO A 113 -12.49 11.78 -6.50
CA PRO A 113 -12.41 12.45 -7.80
C PRO A 113 -12.74 13.95 -7.75
N THR A 114 -13.47 14.40 -6.71
CA THR A 114 -13.86 15.80 -6.55
C THR A 114 -12.91 16.61 -5.66
N THR A 115 -12.09 15.98 -4.86
CA THR A 115 -11.17 16.64 -3.94
C THR A 115 -9.71 16.55 -4.36
N SER A 116 -9.36 15.54 -5.15
CA SER A 116 -7.98 15.29 -5.56
C SER A 116 -7.42 16.40 -6.44
N PRO A 117 -6.30 17.02 -6.07
CA PRO A 117 -5.66 18.02 -6.92
C PRO A 117 -5.02 17.43 -8.17
N SER A 118 -4.62 16.16 -8.14
CA SER A 118 -3.96 15.47 -9.24
C SER A 118 -4.92 14.71 -10.16
N GLY A 119 -6.11 14.34 -9.68
CA GLY A 119 -7.04 13.46 -10.37
C GLY A 119 -6.54 12.02 -10.52
N THR A 120 -5.49 11.60 -9.79
CA THR A 120 -4.90 10.25 -9.92
C THR A 120 -5.34 9.33 -8.80
N TYR A 121 -5.47 8.04 -9.11
CA TYR A 121 -6.14 7.07 -8.25
C TYR A 121 -5.30 6.64 -7.04
N ALA A 122 -3.96 6.73 -7.09
CA ALA A 122 -3.12 6.37 -5.95
C ALA A 122 -3.55 7.10 -4.67
N GLY A 123 -3.73 8.43 -4.73
CA GLY A 123 -4.21 9.22 -3.59
C GLY A 123 -5.72 9.10 -3.29
N MET A 124 -6.43 8.14 -3.88
CA MET A 124 -7.88 7.91 -3.68
C MET A 124 -8.20 6.49 -3.20
N VAL A 125 -7.21 5.62 -3.09
CA VAL A 125 -7.43 4.18 -2.91
C VAL A 125 -8.15 3.88 -1.61
N LEU A 126 -7.72 4.49 -0.52
CA LEU A 126 -8.32 4.23 0.78
C LEU A 126 -9.75 4.80 0.84
N ALA A 127 -10.00 5.98 0.28
CA ALA A 127 -11.36 6.51 0.18
C ALA A 127 -12.28 5.58 -0.59
N ALA A 128 -11.82 5.03 -1.73
CA ALA A 128 -12.60 4.08 -2.53
C ALA A 128 -12.91 2.79 -1.75
N LEU A 129 -11.94 2.24 -1.01
CA LEU A 129 -12.15 1.06 -0.17
C LEU A 129 -13.18 1.29 0.94
N LEU A 130 -13.18 2.49 1.54
CA LEU A 130 -14.18 2.88 2.54
C LEU A 130 -15.57 3.07 1.93
N GLU A 131 -15.65 3.65 0.75
CA GLU A 131 -16.91 3.85 0.02
C GLU A 131 -17.52 2.53 -0.46
N GLU A 132 -16.69 1.59 -0.93
CA GLU A 132 -17.08 0.23 -1.30
C GLU A 132 -17.49 -0.63 -0.09
N GLY A 133 -17.20 -0.19 1.14
CA GLY A 133 -17.47 -0.95 2.36
C GLY A 133 -16.57 -2.18 2.53
N ALA A 134 -15.38 -2.17 1.90
CA ALA A 134 -14.41 -3.26 2.00
C ALA A 134 -13.81 -3.40 3.40
N VAL A 135 -13.80 -2.32 4.18
CA VAL A 135 -13.36 -2.27 5.56
C VAL A 135 -14.19 -1.26 6.35
N ASP A 136 -14.47 -1.56 7.62
CA ASP A 136 -15.09 -0.61 8.54
C ASP A 136 -14.10 0.53 8.86
N PRO A 137 -14.46 1.82 8.67
CA PRO A 137 -13.56 2.94 8.96
C PRO A 137 -12.98 2.91 10.38
N SER A 138 -13.73 2.43 11.37
CA SER A 138 -13.27 2.30 12.76
C SER A 138 -12.18 1.24 12.96
N ARG A 139 -11.90 0.43 11.93
CA ARG A 139 -10.84 -0.58 11.88
C ARG A 139 -9.71 -0.22 10.93
N VAL A 140 -9.68 1.02 10.47
CA VAL A 140 -8.58 1.56 9.66
C VAL A 140 -7.63 2.34 10.56
N VAL A 141 -6.33 2.09 10.40
CA VAL A 141 -5.26 2.81 11.08
C VAL A 141 -4.31 3.38 10.04
N LEU A 142 -4.25 4.70 9.92
CA LEU A 142 -3.22 5.42 9.19
C LEU A 142 -1.97 5.51 10.06
N ALA A 143 -0.82 5.09 9.57
CA ALA A 143 0.40 5.03 10.34
C ALA A 143 1.59 5.65 9.59
N GLY A 144 2.18 6.71 10.15
CA GLY A 144 3.30 7.43 9.54
C GLY A 144 2.91 8.58 8.63
N THR A 145 1.61 8.81 8.44
CA THR A 145 1.06 9.85 7.58
C THR A 145 1.44 11.26 8.08
N ARG A 146 1.96 12.07 7.16
CA ARG A 146 2.51 13.40 7.47
C ARG A 146 2.31 14.45 6.38
N GLU A 147 1.85 14.05 5.20
CA GLU A 147 1.42 14.93 4.11
C GLU A 147 -0.08 14.76 3.93
N TRP A 148 -0.83 15.87 4.05
CA TRP A 148 -2.29 15.87 4.10
C TRP A 148 -2.86 16.98 3.23
N ASP A 149 -3.87 16.65 2.44
CA ASP A 149 -4.79 17.64 1.91
C ASP A 149 -5.91 17.92 2.93
N ALA A 150 -6.43 19.15 2.97
CA ALA A 150 -7.48 19.52 3.91
C ALA A 150 -8.75 18.65 3.80
N ALA A 151 -9.08 18.21 2.59
CA ALA A 151 -10.24 17.31 2.37
C ALA A 151 -10.00 15.90 2.94
N GLU A 152 -8.76 15.43 2.97
CA GLU A 152 -8.38 14.16 3.55
C GLU A 152 -8.41 14.18 5.08
N GLU A 153 -7.93 15.29 5.70
CA GLU A 153 -8.08 15.50 7.15
C GLU A 153 -9.56 15.50 7.57
N ASP A 154 -10.41 16.17 6.79
CA ASP A 154 -11.85 16.20 7.03
C ASP A 154 -12.45 14.81 6.92
N MET A 155 -12.14 14.06 5.87
CA MET A 155 -12.64 12.70 5.68
C MET A 155 -12.17 11.75 6.78
N ALA A 156 -10.89 11.77 7.16
CA ALA A 156 -10.37 10.93 8.24
C ALA A 156 -11.10 11.20 9.56
N ARG A 157 -11.33 12.48 9.88
CA ARG A 157 -12.06 12.91 11.08
C ARG A 157 -13.54 12.48 11.04
N GLU A 158 -14.22 12.70 9.92
CA GLU A 158 -15.64 12.35 9.75
C GLU A 158 -15.89 10.85 9.81
N LYS A 159 -15.00 10.06 9.24
CA LYS A 159 -15.07 8.60 9.25
C LYS A 159 -14.56 7.99 10.55
N GLY A 160 -13.87 8.75 11.40
CA GLY A 160 -13.29 8.25 12.64
C GLY A 160 -12.10 7.32 12.43
N VAL A 161 -11.32 7.52 11.36
CA VAL A 161 -10.12 6.76 11.05
C VAL A 161 -9.03 7.07 12.09
N ALA A 162 -8.44 6.05 12.68
CA ALA A 162 -7.36 6.21 13.65
C ALA A 162 -6.05 6.63 12.96
N THR A 163 -5.30 7.54 13.57
CA THR A 163 -4.02 8.02 13.04
C THR A 163 -2.91 7.85 14.08
N ILE A 164 -1.82 7.22 13.67
CA ILE A 164 -0.59 7.03 14.45
C ILE A 164 0.54 7.80 13.75
N THR A 165 1.02 8.85 14.39
CA THR A 165 2.10 9.68 13.83
C THR A 165 3.45 8.96 13.83
N VAL A 166 4.41 9.45 13.04
CA VAL A 166 5.80 8.95 13.04
C VAL A 166 6.40 8.93 14.46
N GLY A 167 6.15 9.97 15.26
CA GLY A 167 6.63 10.03 16.64
C GLY A 167 6.03 8.95 17.54
N GLN A 168 4.77 8.58 17.35
CA GLN A 168 4.12 7.50 18.09
C GLN A 168 4.58 6.11 17.67
N LEU A 169 5.10 5.94 16.45
CA LEU A 169 5.70 4.68 15.98
C LEU A 169 7.04 4.36 16.67
N ALA A 170 7.56 5.26 17.52
CA ALA A 170 8.65 4.91 18.45
C ALA A 170 8.22 3.83 19.47
N ASP A 171 6.94 3.74 19.76
CA ASP A 171 6.34 2.60 20.45
C ASP A 171 5.82 1.58 19.42
N ALA A 172 6.51 0.47 19.28
CA ALA A 172 6.15 -0.58 18.33
C ALA A 172 4.76 -1.17 18.57
N ALA A 173 4.21 -1.06 19.80
CA ALA A 173 2.90 -1.57 20.16
C ALA A 173 1.74 -0.64 19.73
N ALA A 174 2.00 0.64 19.44
CA ALA A 174 0.96 1.65 19.22
C ALA A 174 -0.06 1.23 18.15
N VAL A 175 0.40 0.71 17.00
CA VAL A 175 -0.48 0.24 15.92
C VAL A 175 -1.27 -1.00 16.35
N ALA A 176 -0.59 -1.96 16.97
CA ALA A 176 -1.22 -3.20 17.42
C ALA A 176 -2.30 -2.92 18.50
N ASP A 177 -2.04 -2.00 19.43
CA ASP A 177 -3.01 -1.58 20.43
C ASP A 177 -4.26 -0.95 19.79
N ALA A 178 -4.09 -0.07 18.83
CA ALA A 178 -5.20 0.55 18.09
C ALA A 178 -6.04 -0.49 17.33
N VAL A 179 -5.39 -1.42 16.62
CA VAL A 179 -6.07 -2.49 15.87
C VAL A 179 -6.82 -3.43 16.79
N VAL A 180 -6.20 -3.87 17.91
CA VAL A 180 -6.86 -4.74 18.90
C VAL A 180 -8.04 -4.03 19.56
N ALA A 181 -7.91 -2.75 19.89
CA ALA A 181 -8.99 -1.96 20.47
C ALA A 181 -10.21 -1.82 19.54
N SER A 182 -10.03 -1.89 18.23
CA SER A 182 -11.13 -1.87 17.26
C SER A 182 -11.96 -3.17 17.22
N GLY A 183 -11.52 -4.21 17.92
CA GLY A 183 -12.16 -5.53 17.92
C GLY A 183 -11.92 -6.33 16.64
N ALA A 184 -10.92 -5.97 15.84
CA ALA A 184 -10.54 -6.74 14.67
C ALA A 184 -9.95 -8.10 15.04
N THR A 185 -10.12 -9.09 14.16
CA THR A 185 -9.64 -10.47 14.36
C THR A 185 -8.53 -10.88 13.41
N ARG A 186 -8.27 -10.05 12.39
CA ARG A 186 -7.23 -10.23 11.38
C ARG A 186 -6.88 -8.87 10.78
N VAL A 187 -5.72 -8.78 10.14
CA VAL A 187 -5.22 -7.50 9.63
C VAL A 187 -4.72 -7.64 8.19
N TYR A 188 -5.04 -6.66 7.35
CA TYR A 188 -4.36 -6.39 6.10
C TYR A 188 -3.34 -5.27 6.32
N VAL A 189 -2.14 -5.41 5.78
CA VAL A 189 -1.07 -4.43 5.91
C VAL A 189 -0.73 -3.85 4.54
N HIS A 190 -1.02 -2.58 4.34
CA HIS A 190 -0.50 -1.81 3.21
C HIS A 190 0.77 -1.07 3.64
N ILE A 191 1.81 -1.13 2.83
CA ILE A 191 3.06 -0.40 3.00
C ILE A 191 3.34 0.35 1.70
N ASP A 192 3.06 1.65 1.67
CA ASP A 192 3.74 2.54 0.74
C ASP A 192 5.16 2.80 1.27
N LEU A 193 6.16 2.58 0.42
CA LEU A 193 7.55 2.73 0.84
C LEU A 193 7.95 4.17 1.15
N ASP A 194 7.13 5.15 0.74
CA ASP A 194 7.34 6.55 1.10
C ASP A 194 7.03 6.88 2.57
N VAL A 195 6.43 5.93 3.31
CA VAL A 195 6.36 6.00 4.78
C VAL A 195 7.74 6.11 5.41
N LEU A 196 8.75 5.51 4.77
CA LEU A 196 10.14 5.53 5.23
C LEU A 196 10.75 6.94 5.11
N ASP A 197 11.75 7.21 5.94
CA ASP A 197 12.52 8.44 5.83
C ASP A 197 13.40 8.38 4.57
N PRO A 198 13.34 9.39 3.67
CA PRO A 198 14.16 9.42 2.46
C PRO A 198 15.67 9.50 2.73
N ALA A 199 16.10 9.77 3.97
CA ALA A 199 17.50 9.65 4.37
C ALA A 199 17.96 8.19 4.51
N GLU A 200 17.03 7.23 4.64
CA GLU A 200 17.32 5.79 4.74
C GLU A 200 16.91 4.98 3.51
N PHE A 201 15.99 5.52 2.69
CA PHE A 201 15.42 4.82 1.54
C PHE A 201 15.24 5.79 0.37
N GLU A 202 16.00 5.63 -0.71
CA GLU A 202 16.07 6.60 -1.81
C GLU A 202 15.12 6.31 -2.98
N GLY A 203 14.68 5.06 -3.14
CA GLY A 203 13.89 4.59 -4.28
C GLY A 203 12.43 5.05 -4.29
N LEU A 204 12.18 6.35 -4.13
CA LEU A 204 10.86 6.97 -4.04
C LEU A 204 10.63 7.98 -5.17
N LEU A 205 9.36 8.12 -5.61
CA LEU A 205 8.95 9.18 -6.53
C LEU A 205 8.63 10.48 -5.80
N GLU A 206 8.03 10.39 -4.63
CA GLU A 206 7.54 11.49 -3.80
C GLU A 206 8.13 11.37 -2.38
N PRO A 207 9.42 11.72 -2.20
CA PRO A 207 10.08 11.58 -0.90
C PRO A 207 9.60 12.67 0.06
N ILE A 208 8.91 12.29 1.12
CA ILE A 208 8.46 13.18 2.19
C ILE A 208 9.41 13.07 3.39
N PRO A 209 10.06 14.15 3.84
CA PRO A 209 11.01 14.12 4.95
C PRO A 209 10.39 13.70 6.29
N PHE A 210 11.27 13.30 7.22
CA PHE A 210 10.91 12.92 8.60
C PHE A 210 10.01 11.70 8.68
N GLY A 211 10.29 10.70 7.85
CA GLY A 211 9.58 9.43 7.79
C GLY A 211 9.98 8.46 8.91
N VAL A 212 9.48 7.25 8.78
CA VAL A 212 9.72 6.15 9.72
C VAL A 212 11.06 5.50 9.40
N GLN A 213 11.85 5.15 10.42
CA GLN A 213 13.05 4.34 10.21
C GLN A 213 12.67 2.89 9.89
N THR A 214 13.43 2.23 9.02
CA THR A 214 13.21 0.83 8.65
C THR A 214 13.11 -0.10 9.87
N THR A 215 13.93 0.13 10.88
CA THR A 215 13.95 -0.67 12.11
C THR A 215 12.69 -0.51 12.94
N GLN A 216 12.12 0.70 12.99
CA GLN A 216 10.84 0.98 13.67
C GLN A 216 9.69 0.31 12.94
N LEU A 217 9.61 0.47 11.61
CA LEU A 217 8.55 -0.14 10.79
C LEU A 217 8.56 -1.67 10.93
N VAL A 218 9.74 -2.30 10.85
CA VAL A 218 9.89 -3.76 11.04
C VAL A 218 9.44 -4.18 12.45
N ALA A 219 9.79 -3.43 13.50
CA ALA A 219 9.37 -3.73 14.86
C ALA A 219 7.85 -3.61 15.03
N THR A 220 7.24 -2.56 14.47
CA THR A 220 5.79 -2.34 14.50
C THR A 220 5.02 -3.46 13.78
N ILE A 221 5.47 -3.86 12.58
CA ILE A 221 4.86 -4.97 11.83
C ILE A 221 4.95 -6.28 12.63
N ARG A 222 6.09 -6.60 13.22
CA ARG A 222 6.26 -7.81 14.02
C ARG A 222 5.37 -7.82 15.26
N GLU A 223 5.26 -6.70 15.96
CA GLU A 223 4.39 -6.58 17.14
C GLU A 223 2.91 -6.76 16.74
N LEU A 224 2.48 -6.13 15.64
CA LEU A 224 1.14 -6.28 15.09
C LEU A 224 0.82 -7.74 14.75
N LEU A 225 1.70 -8.41 14.00
CA LEU A 225 1.51 -9.80 13.57
C LEU A 225 1.75 -10.83 14.68
N GLY A 226 2.39 -10.43 15.77
CA GLY A 226 2.43 -11.20 17.01
C GLY A 226 1.08 -11.28 17.72
N ARG A 227 0.15 -10.37 17.42
CA ARG A 227 -1.17 -10.29 18.06
C ARG A 227 -2.33 -10.69 17.14
N LEU A 228 -2.21 -10.46 15.83
CA LEU A 228 -3.27 -10.74 14.86
C LEU A 228 -2.73 -11.49 13.64
N PRO A 229 -3.50 -12.46 13.11
CA PRO A 229 -3.13 -13.13 11.86
C PRO A 229 -3.17 -12.18 10.67
N LEU A 230 -2.17 -12.29 9.80
CA LEU A 230 -2.11 -11.56 8.54
C LEU A 230 -3.15 -12.10 7.55
N ALA A 231 -4.02 -11.23 7.06
CA ALA A 231 -4.98 -11.53 6.00
C ALA A 231 -4.36 -11.43 4.60
N GLY A 232 -3.50 -10.46 4.42
CA GLY A 232 -2.75 -10.16 3.21
C GLY A 232 -1.91 -8.91 3.41
N ALA A 233 -1.03 -8.60 2.46
CA ALA A 233 -0.26 -7.37 2.48
C ALA A 233 0.01 -6.83 1.08
N THR A 234 0.26 -5.53 1.00
CA THR A 234 0.83 -4.86 -0.18
C THR A 234 2.11 -4.15 0.21
N ILE A 235 3.12 -4.20 -0.67
CA ILE A 235 4.28 -3.29 -0.67
C ILE A 235 4.24 -2.54 -2.00
N ALA A 236 4.17 -1.21 -1.95
CA ALA A 236 3.99 -0.33 -3.11
C ALA A 236 5.05 0.79 -3.16
N SER A 237 5.07 1.51 -4.26
CA SER A 237 5.80 2.77 -4.50
C SER A 237 7.32 2.65 -4.52
N PHE A 238 7.87 1.46 -4.79
CA PHE A 238 9.30 1.35 -5.10
C PHE A 238 9.58 1.90 -6.52
N ALA A 239 10.41 2.91 -6.61
CA ALA A 239 10.71 3.61 -7.86
C ALA A 239 12.20 4.01 -7.95
N PRO A 240 13.12 3.04 -8.04
CA PRO A 240 14.56 3.29 -8.05
C PRO A 240 14.97 4.12 -9.28
N GLU A 241 16.03 4.91 -9.13
CA GLU A 241 16.53 5.74 -10.24
C GLU A 241 17.20 4.94 -11.35
N SER A 242 17.77 3.80 -10.99
CA SER A 242 18.41 2.86 -11.92
C SER A 242 18.42 1.45 -11.30
N PRO A 243 18.75 0.41 -12.10
CA PRO A 243 18.92 -0.95 -11.58
C PRO A 243 19.98 -1.05 -10.49
N GLU A 244 21.06 -0.26 -10.56
CA GLU A 244 22.11 -0.23 -9.55
C GLU A 244 21.58 0.33 -8.22
N LYS A 245 20.77 1.39 -8.29
CA LYS A 245 20.12 1.97 -7.10
C LYS A 245 19.08 1.04 -6.50
N ALA A 246 18.40 0.23 -7.31
CA ALA A 246 17.49 -0.80 -6.81
C ALA A 246 18.20 -1.81 -5.88
N VAL A 247 19.45 -2.15 -6.16
CA VAL A 247 20.25 -3.07 -5.33
C VAL A 247 20.54 -2.46 -3.94
N ASP A 248 20.75 -1.15 -3.86
CA ASP A 248 21.02 -0.46 -2.60
C ASP A 248 19.81 -0.53 -1.64
N ASP A 249 18.60 -0.44 -2.16
CA ASP A 249 17.33 -0.44 -1.41
C ASP A 249 16.74 -1.84 -1.15
N ALA A 250 17.14 -2.84 -1.93
CA ALA A 250 16.61 -4.21 -1.85
C ALA A 250 16.68 -4.82 -0.42
N PRO A 251 17.77 -4.65 0.37
CA PRO A 251 17.84 -5.18 1.74
C PRO A 251 16.72 -4.66 2.65
N THR A 252 16.30 -3.40 2.48
CA THR A 252 15.19 -2.81 3.26
C THR A 252 13.87 -3.48 2.91
N ILE A 253 13.57 -3.62 1.62
CA ILE A 253 12.34 -4.28 1.14
C ILE A 253 12.28 -5.73 1.60
N LEU A 254 13.39 -6.48 1.51
CA LEU A 254 13.47 -7.86 1.96
C LEU A 254 13.27 -8.00 3.47
N ARG A 255 13.71 -7.01 4.29
CA ARG A 255 13.41 -6.99 5.74
C ARG A 255 11.92 -6.79 6.02
N LEU A 256 11.23 -5.93 5.25
CA LEU A 256 9.78 -5.74 5.36
C LEU A 256 9.03 -7.02 4.97
N ILE A 257 9.42 -7.65 3.86
CA ILE A 257 8.86 -8.95 3.44
C ILE A 257 9.08 -10.01 4.54
N ALA A 258 10.27 -10.07 5.13
CA ALA A 258 10.56 -11.00 6.20
C ALA A 258 9.71 -10.71 7.45
N ALA A 259 9.45 -9.44 7.80
CA ALA A 259 8.59 -9.07 8.91
C ALA A 259 7.12 -9.49 8.68
N LEU A 260 6.63 -9.40 7.44
CA LEU A 260 5.28 -9.85 7.06
C LEU A 260 5.11 -11.38 7.08
N ARG A 261 6.20 -12.13 7.08
CA ARG A 261 6.15 -13.60 7.09
C ARG A 261 6.20 -14.21 8.49
N GLY A 262 6.50 -13.42 9.52
CA GLY A 262 6.64 -13.84 10.92
C GLY A 262 8.02 -14.41 11.22
#